data_2f338fde8042acdbfc75b9d7142cef43
#
_entry.id   2f338fde8042acdbfc75b9d7142cef43
#
_cell.length_a   1.000
_cell.length_b   1.000
_cell.length_c   1.000
_cell.angle_alpha   90.00
_cell.angle_beta   90.00
_cell.angle_gamma   90.00
#
_symmetry.space_group_name_H-M   'P 1'
#
loop_
_entity.id
_entity.type
_entity.pdbx_description
1 polymer ?
#
loop_
_entity_poly.entity_id
_entity_poly.type
_entity_poly.pdbx_seq_one_letter_code
_entity_poly.pdbx_strand_id
1 'polypeptide(L)'
;MADEKTITYNDQGDMVVHEEDIESLGLMDVARLQKIESLGYSLDEDGIETYEDMQRVSKALRKIRREVSPSRVALAGIVLLLLFGVLVSGWYWALPRDAVNVETQYLQRGGHLMMSEIHNVGSRDITDVSVQIEFQSTDGEVLDFMFIEVDRIEGHSSLAGDKLEMMVIGHTVWDQYNIKVDLQYTNYNGQTVSETWNHPVGVWSIEQFMDKADRTTWPMS
;
A
#
# COMPACT_ATOMS: atom_id res chain seq x y z
N MET A 1 67.36 15.63 -5.31
CA MET A 1 67.06 14.80 -6.48
C MET A 1 66.38 13.59 -5.88
N ALA A 2 65.12 13.51 -6.05
CA ALA A 2 64.35 12.32 -5.61
C ALA A 2 64.50 11.28 -6.70
N ASP A 3 65.05 10.10 -6.36
CA ASP A 3 65.07 8.97 -7.27
C ASP A 3 63.66 8.52 -7.57
N GLU A 4 63.29 8.66 -8.85
CA GLU A 4 62.01 8.20 -9.39
C GLU A 4 62.15 6.66 -9.53
N LYS A 5 61.50 5.94 -8.61
CA LYS A 5 61.46 4.47 -8.62
C LYS A 5 60.58 4.02 -9.77
N THR A 6 61.17 3.47 -10.80
CA THR A 6 60.44 2.97 -11.99
C THR A 6 59.98 1.55 -11.73
N ILE A 7 58.67 1.38 -11.59
CA ILE A 7 58.03 0.06 -11.55
C ILE A 7 57.88 -0.39 -13.01
N THR A 8 58.42 -1.54 -13.37
CA THR A 8 58.34 -2.12 -14.72
C THR A 8 57.33 -3.25 -14.75
N TYR A 9 56.44 -3.25 -15.74
CA TYR A 9 55.45 -4.30 -15.98
C TYR A 9 55.90 -5.18 -17.16
N ASN A 10 55.58 -6.50 -17.11
CA ASN A 10 55.85 -7.41 -18.24
C ASN A 10 54.78 -7.22 -19.33
N ASP A 11 54.95 -7.84 -20.51
CA ASP A 11 53.99 -7.80 -21.63
C ASP A 11 52.65 -8.42 -21.30
N GLN A 12 52.47 -9.02 -20.15
CA GLN A 12 51.20 -9.60 -19.62
C GLN A 12 50.53 -8.71 -18.56
N GLY A 13 51.15 -7.55 -18.24
CA GLY A 13 50.61 -6.61 -17.25
C GLY A 13 50.96 -6.95 -15.80
N ASP A 14 51.80 -7.98 -15.57
CA ASP A 14 52.23 -8.33 -14.22
C ASP A 14 53.42 -7.47 -13.78
N MET A 15 53.40 -7.00 -12.55
CA MET A 15 54.50 -6.22 -11.96
C MET A 15 55.74 -7.11 -11.79
N VAL A 16 56.75 -6.86 -12.58
CA VAL A 16 58.06 -7.53 -12.45
C VAL A 16 58.88 -6.74 -11.45
N VAL A 17 58.99 -7.25 -10.24
CA VAL A 17 59.92 -6.74 -9.23
C VAL A 17 61.24 -7.45 -9.44
N HIS A 18 62.25 -6.75 -9.93
CA HIS A 18 63.58 -7.29 -9.99
C HIS A 18 64.12 -7.47 -8.57
N GLU A 19 64.91 -8.55 -8.35
CA GLU A 19 65.50 -8.87 -7.04
C GLU A 19 66.33 -7.70 -6.46
N GLU A 20 66.93 -6.85 -7.32
CA GLU A 20 67.67 -5.65 -6.93
C GLU A 20 66.74 -4.53 -6.38
N ASP A 21 65.46 -4.51 -6.74
CA ASP A 21 64.47 -3.51 -6.25
C ASP A 21 63.93 -3.85 -4.86
N ILE A 22 63.99 -5.12 -4.47
CA ILE A 22 63.50 -5.57 -3.14
C ILE A 22 64.36 -5.01 -2.01
N GLU A 23 65.67 -4.87 -2.19
CA GLU A 23 66.51 -4.25 -1.19
C GLU A 23 66.32 -2.75 -1.03
N SER A 24 65.69 -2.08 -2.03
CA SER A 24 65.43 -0.66 -2.00
C SER A 24 63.97 -0.35 -1.49
N LEU A 25 63.07 -1.35 -1.49
CA LEU A 25 61.73 -1.23 -0.90
C LEU A 25 61.84 -1.28 0.63
N GLY A 26 61.39 -0.24 1.28
CA GLY A 26 61.34 -0.23 2.75
C GLY A 26 60.47 -1.37 3.29
N LEU A 27 60.85 -1.93 4.47
CA LEU A 27 60.11 -3.01 5.15
C LEU A 27 58.59 -2.79 5.20
N MET A 28 58.13 -1.55 5.20
CA MET A 28 56.69 -1.18 5.19
C MET A 28 56.05 -1.45 3.83
N ASP A 29 56.73 -1.27 2.73
CA ASP A 29 56.19 -1.46 1.37
C ASP A 29 56.05 -2.95 1.06
N VAL A 30 57.03 -3.77 1.45
CA VAL A 30 56.95 -5.24 1.33
C VAL A 30 55.80 -5.82 2.14
N ALA A 31 55.62 -5.39 3.39
CA ALA A 31 54.51 -5.83 4.23
C ALA A 31 53.13 -5.39 3.67
N ARG A 32 53.09 -4.25 2.98
CA ARG A 32 51.89 -3.76 2.30
C ARG A 32 51.52 -4.61 1.09
N LEU A 33 52.49 -4.94 0.24
CA LEU A 33 52.31 -5.79 -0.93
C LEU A 33 51.87 -7.21 -0.54
N GLN A 34 52.51 -7.83 0.44
CA GLN A 34 52.10 -9.13 0.98
C GLN A 34 50.67 -9.13 1.52
N LYS A 35 50.24 -8.02 2.11
CA LYS A 35 48.88 -7.89 2.62
C LYS A 35 47.86 -7.75 1.50
N ILE A 36 48.17 -7.05 0.43
CA ILE A 36 47.31 -6.91 -0.76
C ILE A 36 47.13 -8.28 -1.41
N GLU A 37 48.18 -9.03 -1.62
CA GLU A 37 48.17 -10.38 -2.16
C GLU A 37 47.39 -11.36 -1.28
N SER A 38 47.58 -11.31 0.04
CA SER A 38 46.88 -12.18 0.98
C SER A 38 45.38 -11.94 1.02
N LEU A 39 44.91 -10.80 0.55
CA LEU A 39 43.46 -10.43 0.41
C LEU A 39 42.91 -10.77 -0.98
N GLY A 40 43.74 -11.36 -1.87
CA GLY A 40 43.32 -11.82 -3.19
C GLY A 40 43.27 -10.72 -4.26
N TYR A 41 43.92 -9.58 -4.03
CA TYR A 41 44.09 -8.55 -5.06
C TYR A 41 45.34 -8.83 -5.88
N SER A 42 45.25 -8.53 -7.18
CA SER A 42 46.44 -8.58 -8.05
C SER A 42 47.44 -7.50 -7.64
N LEU A 43 48.73 -7.79 -7.86
CA LEU A 43 49.81 -6.83 -7.59
C LEU A 43 50.07 -5.89 -8.80
N ASP A 44 49.15 -5.86 -9.75
CA ASP A 44 49.13 -4.90 -10.85
C ASP A 44 48.61 -3.53 -10.37
N GLU A 45 48.77 -2.52 -11.23
CA GLU A 45 48.36 -1.15 -10.91
C GLU A 45 46.89 -1.05 -10.56
N ASP A 46 46.03 -1.76 -11.32
CA ASP A 46 44.57 -1.79 -11.10
C ASP A 46 44.18 -2.44 -9.77
N GLY A 47 44.83 -3.53 -9.38
CA GLY A 47 44.59 -4.22 -8.10
C GLY A 47 45.05 -3.40 -6.89
N ILE A 48 46.16 -2.70 -7.00
CA ILE A 48 46.67 -1.81 -5.95
C ILE A 48 45.75 -0.60 -5.78
N GLU A 49 45.30 0.02 -6.88
CA GLU A 49 44.37 1.13 -6.86
C GLU A 49 43.03 0.72 -6.23
N THR A 50 42.46 -0.43 -6.63
CA THR A 50 41.26 -0.99 -6.08
C THR A 50 41.37 -1.22 -4.57
N TYR A 51 42.48 -1.74 -4.08
CA TYR A 51 42.74 -1.95 -2.66
C TYR A 51 42.80 -0.61 -1.89
N GLU A 52 43.45 0.40 -2.46
CA GLU A 52 43.51 1.73 -1.85
C GLU A 52 42.15 2.39 -1.74
N ASP A 53 41.35 2.30 -2.78
CA ASP A 53 39.99 2.82 -2.78
C ASP A 53 39.10 2.09 -1.77
N MET A 54 39.19 0.78 -1.67
CA MET A 54 38.53 0.01 -0.63
C MET A 54 38.96 0.45 0.77
N GLN A 55 40.24 0.72 0.98
CA GLN A 55 40.72 1.27 2.25
C GLN A 55 40.16 2.68 2.54
N ARG A 56 40.11 3.55 1.52
CA ARG A 56 39.53 4.90 1.66
C ARG A 56 38.05 4.80 2.04
N VAL A 57 37.29 3.96 1.33
CA VAL A 57 35.86 3.70 1.64
C VAL A 57 35.69 3.13 3.05
N SER A 58 36.51 2.14 3.43
CA SER A 58 36.43 1.53 4.76
C SER A 58 36.76 2.52 5.89
N LYS A 59 37.74 3.41 5.67
CA LYS A 59 38.07 4.50 6.62
C LYS A 59 36.91 5.51 6.72
N ALA A 60 36.27 5.88 5.58
CA ALA A 60 35.13 6.76 5.55
C ALA A 60 33.92 6.14 6.29
N LEU A 61 33.65 4.86 6.03
CA LEU A 61 32.58 4.13 6.74
C LEU A 61 32.84 4.03 8.24
N ARG A 62 34.05 3.77 8.67
CA ARG A 62 34.42 3.76 10.11
C ARG A 62 34.28 5.13 10.75
N LYS A 63 34.60 6.22 10.02
CA LYS A 63 34.40 7.58 10.48
C LYS A 63 32.92 7.86 10.67
N ILE A 64 32.08 7.55 9.67
CA ILE A 64 30.61 7.70 9.73
C ILE A 64 30.05 6.89 10.90
N ARG A 65 30.45 5.62 11.05
CA ARG A 65 29.97 4.76 12.16
C ARG A 65 30.37 5.29 13.53
N ARG A 66 31.47 6.00 13.64
CA ARG A 66 31.99 6.58 14.90
C ARG A 66 31.26 7.89 15.24
N GLU A 67 30.89 8.68 14.22
CA GLU A 67 30.19 9.96 14.38
C GLU A 67 28.69 9.78 14.57
N VAL A 68 28.12 8.73 13.96
CA VAL A 68 26.67 8.45 14.02
C VAL A 68 26.40 7.37 15.07
N SER A 69 26.00 7.81 16.25
CA SER A 69 25.55 6.90 17.31
C SER A 69 24.29 6.13 16.89
N PRO A 70 24.22 4.81 17.10
CA PRO A 70 23.02 4.03 16.80
C PRO A 70 21.73 4.58 17.44
N SER A 71 21.87 5.18 18.64
CA SER A 71 20.75 5.82 19.32
C SER A 71 20.23 7.06 18.59
N ARG A 72 21.10 7.84 17.95
CA ARG A 72 20.69 9.00 17.15
C ARG A 72 19.94 8.59 15.89
N VAL A 73 20.39 7.50 15.25
CA VAL A 73 19.69 6.94 14.07
C VAL A 73 18.31 6.42 14.47
N ALA A 74 18.23 5.69 15.58
CA ALA A 74 16.96 5.20 16.11
C ALA A 74 16.01 6.36 16.47
N LEU A 75 16.53 7.40 17.14
CA LEU A 75 15.74 8.58 17.46
C LEU A 75 15.25 9.31 16.20
N ALA A 76 16.10 9.49 15.20
CA ALA A 76 15.72 10.09 13.92
C ALA A 76 14.63 9.26 13.22
N GLY A 77 14.73 7.93 13.25
CA GLY A 77 13.71 7.02 12.73
C GLY A 77 12.36 7.18 13.45
N ILE A 78 12.36 7.26 14.78
CA ILE A 78 11.15 7.50 15.57
C ILE A 78 10.52 8.86 15.21
N VAL A 79 11.32 9.92 15.16
CA VAL A 79 10.83 11.25 14.79
C VAL A 79 10.21 11.26 13.39
N LEU A 80 10.86 10.61 12.44
CA LEU A 80 10.35 10.51 11.06
C LEU A 80 9.04 9.72 11.01
N LEU A 81 8.92 8.65 11.77
CA LEU A 81 7.70 7.85 11.89
C LEU A 81 6.56 8.65 12.51
N LEU A 82 6.83 9.44 13.56
CA LEU A 82 5.86 10.34 14.16
C LEU A 82 5.40 11.43 13.20
N LEU A 83 6.33 12.07 12.47
CA LEU A 83 6.00 13.06 11.44
C LEU A 83 5.13 12.46 10.34
N PHE A 84 5.47 11.26 9.88
CA PHE A 84 4.67 10.53 8.90
C PHE A 84 3.26 10.24 9.43
N GLY A 85 3.14 9.79 10.69
CA GLY A 85 1.85 9.57 11.34
C GLY A 85 1.00 10.85 11.42
N VAL A 86 1.60 11.98 11.76
CA VAL A 86 0.92 13.28 11.77
C VAL A 86 0.46 13.69 10.36
N LEU A 87 1.30 13.49 9.35
CA LEU A 87 0.94 13.79 7.96
C LEU A 87 -0.23 12.93 7.46
N VAL A 88 -0.20 11.62 7.74
CA VAL A 88 -1.29 10.71 7.37
C VAL A 88 -2.58 11.06 8.12
N SER A 89 -2.47 11.36 9.42
CA SER A 89 -3.63 11.78 10.21
C SER A 89 -4.20 13.10 9.70
N GLY A 90 -3.35 14.09 9.41
CA GLY A 90 -3.77 15.35 8.82
C GLY A 90 -4.44 15.18 7.46
N TRP A 91 -3.90 14.31 6.61
CA TRP A 91 -4.52 13.93 5.35
C TRP A 91 -5.92 13.34 5.54
N TYR A 92 -6.07 12.43 6.47
CA TYR A 92 -7.33 11.72 6.71
C TYR A 92 -8.42 12.63 7.28
N TRP A 93 -8.07 13.50 8.24
CA TRP A 93 -9.05 14.30 8.98
C TRP A 93 -9.20 15.75 8.48
N ALA A 94 -8.14 16.38 8.01
CA ALA A 94 -8.13 17.82 7.74
C ALA A 94 -8.42 18.17 6.28
N LEU A 95 -7.98 17.33 5.32
CA LEU A 95 -8.23 17.59 3.90
C LEU A 95 -9.70 17.32 3.57
N PRO A 96 -10.41 18.34 3.05
CA PRO A 96 -11.79 18.17 2.62
C PRO A 96 -11.87 17.12 1.50
N ARG A 97 -12.69 16.09 1.71
CA ARG A 97 -12.95 15.03 0.73
C ARG A 97 -14.42 14.70 0.76
N ASP A 98 -14.99 14.57 -0.42
CA ASP A 98 -16.30 14.00 -0.60
C ASP A 98 -16.13 12.55 -1.04
N ALA A 99 -16.73 11.64 -0.30
CA ALA A 99 -16.83 10.26 -0.70
C ALA A 99 -17.97 9.61 0.10
N VAL A 100 -18.92 9.06 -0.60
CA VAL A 100 -20.04 8.32 -0.01
C VAL A 100 -20.01 6.91 -0.56
N ASN A 101 -20.32 5.95 0.26
CA ASN A 101 -20.50 4.56 -0.13
C ASN A 101 -21.82 4.05 0.42
N VAL A 102 -22.48 3.17 -0.33
CA VAL A 102 -23.73 2.52 0.10
C VAL A 102 -23.51 1.02 0.12
N GLU A 103 -23.72 0.42 1.29
CA GLU A 103 -23.73 -1.03 1.46
C GLU A 103 -25.16 -1.51 1.61
N THR A 104 -25.53 -2.57 0.91
CA THR A 104 -26.86 -3.14 0.97
C THR A 104 -26.77 -4.62 1.34
N GLN A 105 -27.45 -5.00 2.40
CA GLN A 105 -27.63 -6.39 2.79
C GLN A 105 -29.02 -6.84 2.37
N TYR A 106 -29.09 -8.02 1.80
CA TYR A 106 -30.34 -8.62 1.33
C TYR A 106 -30.56 -9.97 1.96
N LEU A 107 -31.75 -10.16 2.50
CA LEU A 107 -32.16 -11.39 3.14
C LEU A 107 -33.47 -11.88 2.56
N GLN A 108 -33.53 -13.15 2.22
CA GLN A 108 -34.75 -13.84 1.78
C GLN A 108 -35.29 -14.73 2.89
N ARG A 109 -36.40 -14.38 3.49
CA ARG A 109 -37.07 -15.22 4.50
C ARG A 109 -38.53 -14.90 4.60
N GLY A 110 -39.35 -15.52 3.74
CA GLY A 110 -40.79 -15.26 3.70
C GLY A 110 -41.18 -13.92 3.06
N GLY A 111 -40.21 -13.28 2.39
CA GLY A 111 -40.25 -12.00 1.70
C GLY A 111 -38.81 -11.55 1.39
N HIS A 112 -38.72 -10.34 0.90
CA HIS A 112 -37.41 -9.71 0.56
C HIS A 112 -37.15 -8.60 1.58
N LEU A 113 -36.18 -8.80 2.44
CA LEU A 113 -35.74 -7.80 3.41
C LEU A 113 -34.44 -7.17 2.88
N MET A 114 -34.48 -5.86 2.72
CA MET A 114 -33.32 -5.06 2.31
C MET A 114 -32.95 -4.11 3.45
N MET A 115 -31.67 -4.08 3.79
CA MET A 115 -31.12 -3.17 4.79
C MET A 115 -29.98 -2.43 4.12
N SER A 116 -30.06 -1.12 4.09
CA SER A 116 -29.00 -0.29 3.51
C SER A 116 -28.28 0.52 4.58
N GLU A 117 -27.01 0.72 4.37
CA GLU A 117 -26.19 1.59 5.19
C GLU A 117 -25.45 2.58 4.29
N ILE A 118 -25.55 3.86 4.62
CA ILE A 118 -24.91 4.95 3.89
C ILE A 118 -23.71 5.40 4.70
N HIS A 119 -22.53 5.25 4.14
CA HIS A 119 -21.27 5.65 4.76
C HIS A 119 -20.78 6.96 4.15
N ASN A 120 -20.73 8.02 4.93
CA ASN A 120 -19.96 9.19 4.57
C ASN A 120 -18.47 8.94 4.95
N VAL A 121 -17.71 8.40 4.02
CA VAL A 121 -16.26 8.17 4.18
C VAL A 121 -15.43 9.43 3.90
N GLY A 122 -16.09 10.51 3.52
CA GLY A 122 -15.50 11.84 3.38
C GLY A 122 -15.13 12.44 4.73
N SER A 123 -14.31 13.49 4.71
CA SER A 123 -13.88 14.19 5.93
C SER A 123 -14.78 15.36 6.32
N ARG A 124 -15.81 15.62 5.53
CA ARG A 124 -16.78 16.70 5.75
C ARG A 124 -18.19 16.15 5.74
N ASP A 125 -19.08 16.87 6.39
CA ASP A 125 -20.48 16.55 6.42
C ASP A 125 -21.10 16.72 5.04
N ILE A 126 -22.06 15.87 4.75
CA ILE A 126 -22.98 16.02 3.64
C ILE A 126 -24.35 16.45 4.17
N THR A 127 -25.07 17.29 3.46
CA THR A 127 -26.35 17.84 3.86
C THR A 127 -27.40 17.61 2.79
N ASP A 128 -28.67 17.85 3.15
CA ASP A 128 -29.81 17.69 2.25
C ASP A 128 -29.81 16.31 1.55
N VAL A 129 -29.59 15.27 2.35
CA VAL A 129 -29.44 13.90 1.85
C VAL A 129 -30.79 13.32 1.56
N SER A 130 -31.05 12.96 0.31
CA SER A 130 -32.23 12.20 -0.11
C SER A 130 -31.81 10.86 -0.68
N VAL A 131 -32.50 9.83 -0.23
CA VAL A 131 -32.24 8.43 -0.60
C VAL A 131 -33.54 7.82 -1.13
N GLN A 132 -33.45 7.27 -2.33
CA GLN A 132 -34.52 6.46 -2.91
C GLN A 132 -33.99 5.04 -3.11
N ILE A 133 -34.66 4.07 -2.51
CA ILE A 133 -34.37 2.66 -2.67
C ILE A 133 -35.51 2.02 -3.44
N GLU A 134 -35.24 1.44 -4.57
CA GLU A 134 -36.22 0.76 -5.42
C GLU A 134 -35.90 -0.73 -5.49
N PHE A 135 -36.91 -1.54 -5.30
CA PHE A 135 -36.88 -2.96 -5.59
C PHE A 135 -37.49 -3.20 -6.97
N GLN A 136 -36.70 -3.63 -7.90
CA GLN A 136 -37.05 -3.73 -9.31
C GLN A 136 -37.00 -5.19 -9.80
N SER A 137 -37.87 -5.50 -10.76
CA SER A 137 -37.75 -6.73 -11.55
C SER A 137 -36.53 -6.67 -12.46
N THR A 138 -36.17 -7.78 -13.07
CA THR A 138 -35.08 -7.84 -14.08
C THR A 138 -35.36 -6.97 -15.31
N ASP A 139 -36.63 -6.69 -15.60
CA ASP A 139 -37.06 -5.85 -16.71
C ASP A 139 -37.06 -4.34 -16.35
N GLY A 140 -36.68 -4.01 -15.13
CA GLY A 140 -36.60 -2.63 -14.64
C GLY A 140 -37.95 -2.07 -14.15
N GLU A 141 -38.97 -2.92 -14.00
CA GLU A 141 -40.22 -2.50 -13.38
C GLU A 141 -40.05 -2.31 -11.87
N VAL A 142 -40.42 -1.16 -11.32
CA VAL A 142 -40.39 -0.86 -9.90
C VAL A 142 -41.53 -1.59 -9.21
N LEU A 143 -41.18 -2.57 -8.38
CA LEU A 143 -42.16 -3.39 -7.63
C LEU A 143 -42.51 -2.77 -6.30
N ASP A 144 -41.53 -2.14 -5.66
CA ASP A 144 -41.70 -1.39 -4.43
C ASP A 144 -40.60 -0.34 -4.31
N PHE A 145 -40.82 0.70 -3.51
CA PHE A 145 -39.80 1.71 -3.26
C PHE A 145 -40.00 2.37 -1.89
N MET A 146 -38.87 2.92 -1.38
CA MET A 146 -38.89 3.78 -0.21
C MET A 146 -38.12 5.07 -0.52
N PHE A 147 -38.51 6.16 0.14
CA PHE A 147 -37.85 7.46 0.03
C PHE A 147 -37.61 8.04 1.41
N ILE A 148 -36.41 8.56 1.63
CA ILE A 148 -35.99 9.10 2.92
C ILE A 148 -35.25 10.40 2.70
N GLU A 149 -35.47 11.35 3.57
CA GLU A 149 -34.70 12.58 3.66
C GLU A 149 -34.04 12.68 5.03
N VAL A 150 -32.77 13.09 5.01
CA VAL A 150 -31.95 13.31 6.20
C VAL A 150 -31.23 14.63 6.05
N ASP A 151 -31.34 15.47 7.07
CA ASP A 151 -30.76 16.82 7.01
C ASP A 151 -29.23 16.78 6.86
N ARG A 152 -28.58 15.81 7.48
CA ARG A 152 -27.11 15.76 7.55
C ARG A 152 -26.59 14.38 7.92
N ILE A 153 -25.44 14.00 7.32
CA ILE A 153 -24.60 12.88 7.74
C ILE A 153 -23.20 13.41 7.97
N GLU A 154 -22.68 13.24 9.18
CA GLU A 154 -21.36 13.75 9.57
C GLU A 154 -20.23 13.06 8.82
N GLY A 155 -19.10 13.74 8.67
CA GLY A 155 -17.91 13.15 8.08
C GLY A 155 -17.42 11.93 8.90
N HIS A 156 -16.96 10.90 8.21
CA HIS A 156 -16.52 9.62 8.82
C HIS A 156 -17.61 8.92 9.67
N SER A 157 -18.87 9.13 9.33
CA SER A 157 -19.98 8.47 9.99
C SER A 157 -20.87 7.70 9.01
N SER A 158 -21.73 6.85 9.54
CA SER A 158 -22.72 6.12 8.75
C SER A 158 -24.11 6.32 9.27
N LEU A 159 -25.08 6.15 8.38
CA LEU A 159 -26.50 6.10 8.68
C LEU A 159 -27.04 4.72 8.33
N ALA A 160 -27.62 4.04 9.31
CA ALA A 160 -28.29 2.76 9.17
C ALA A 160 -29.49 2.68 10.11
N GLY A 161 -30.25 1.61 10.05
CA GLY A 161 -31.35 1.31 10.94
C GLY A 161 -32.70 1.35 10.26
N ASP A 162 -33.77 1.32 11.08
CA ASP A 162 -35.16 1.11 10.66
C ASP A 162 -35.62 1.99 9.47
N LYS A 163 -35.06 3.17 9.34
CA LYS A 163 -35.37 4.08 8.23
C LYS A 163 -34.80 3.64 6.88
N LEU A 164 -33.78 2.77 6.88
CA LEU A 164 -33.13 2.24 5.69
C LEU A 164 -33.41 0.74 5.52
N GLU A 165 -34.48 0.26 6.15
CA GLU A 165 -34.93 -1.10 6.02
C GLU A 165 -36.25 -1.13 5.21
N MET A 166 -36.29 -1.97 4.18
CA MET A 166 -37.45 -2.18 3.35
C MET A 166 -37.82 -3.66 3.30
N MET A 167 -39.09 -3.99 3.54
CA MET A 167 -39.57 -5.35 3.45
C MET A 167 -40.63 -5.46 2.34
N VAL A 168 -40.33 -6.24 1.31
CA VAL A 168 -41.20 -6.47 0.16
C VAL A 168 -41.80 -7.86 0.27
N ILE A 169 -43.12 -7.96 0.19
CA ILE A 169 -43.90 -9.19 0.29
C ILE A 169 -44.72 -9.37 -0.98
N GLY A 170 -45.04 -10.61 -1.32
CA GLY A 170 -45.91 -10.92 -2.46
C GLY A 170 -45.17 -11.23 -3.76
N HIS A 171 -43.89 -11.13 -3.75
CA HIS A 171 -43.04 -11.51 -4.87
C HIS A 171 -42.30 -12.83 -4.59
N THR A 172 -42.03 -13.58 -5.66
CA THR A 172 -41.43 -14.90 -5.50
C THR A 172 -39.95 -14.75 -5.09
N VAL A 173 -39.51 -15.60 -4.18
CA VAL A 173 -38.09 -15.63 -3.73
C VAL A 173 -37.18 -16.41 -4.69
N TRP A 174 -37.75 -16.93 -5.79
CA TRP A 174 -37.00 -17.73 -6.77
C TRP A 174 -36.57 -16.95 -8.01
N ASP A 175 -37.04 -15.70 -8.13
CA ASP A 175 -36.69 -14.83 -9.26
C ASP A 175 -35.54 -13.89 -8.88
N GLN A 176 -34.91 -13.36 -9.92
CA GLN A 176 -33.89 -12.34 -9.78
C GLN A 176 -34.54 -10.96 -9.72
N TYR A 177 -33.92 -10.11 -8.92
CA TYR A 177 -34.37 -8.71 -8.74
C TYR A 177 -33.13 -7.80 -8.73
N ASN A 178 -33.37 -6.52 -8.84
CA ASN A 178 -32.36 -5.49 -8.71
C ASN A 178 -32.77 -4.50 -7.61
N ILE A 179 -31.87 -4.24 -6.68
CA ILE A 179 -32.02 -3.16 -5.71
C ILE A 179 -31.27 -1.96 -6.26
N LYS A 180 -32.01 -0.92 -6.62
CA LYS A 180 -31.42 0.33 -7.08
C LYS A 180 -31.48 1.34 -5.94
N VAL A 181 -30.34 1.93 -5.60
CA VAL A 181 -30.24 2.99 -4.59
C VAL A 181 -29.78 4.26 -5.28
N ASP A 182 -30.64 5.25 -5.31
CA ASP A 182 -30.34 6.60 -5.78
C ASP A 182 -30.13 7.50 -4.56
N LEU A 183 -28.94 8.06 -4.46
CA LEU A 183 -28.56 8.99 -3.40
C LEU A 183 -28.28 10.37 -4.01
N GLN A 184 -28.88 11.40 -3.44
CA GLN A 184 -28.60 12.78 -3.76
C GLN A 184 -28.24 13.53 -2.48
N TYR A 185 -27.19 14.33 -2.51
CA TYR A 185 -26.75 15.12 -1.36
C TYR A 185 -26.06 16.40 -1.79
N THR A 186 -25.97 17.35 -0.86
CA THR A 186 -25.19 18.56 -1.01
C THR A 186 -23.82 18.37 -0.33
N ASN A 187 -22.75 18.52 -1.11
CA ASN A 187 -21.40 18.38 -0.61
C ASN A 187 -20.93 19.65 0.14
N TYR A 188 -19.71 19.59 0.73
CA TYR A 188 -19.14 20.71 1.50
C TYR A 188 -18.90 21.99 0.66
N ASN A 189 -18.88 21.90 -0.67
CA ASN A 189 -18.80 23.06 -1.59
C ASN A 189 -20.16 23.65 -1.95
N GLY A 190 -21.25 23.08 -1.43
CA GLY A 190 -22.60 23.48 -1.77
C GLY A 190 -23.08 22.96 -3.15
N GLN A 191 -22.42 21.96 -3.69
CA GLN A 191 -22.82 21.35 -4.95
C GLN A 191 -23.69 20.12 -4.68
N THR A 192 -24.75 19.96 -5.45
CA THR A 192 -25.57 18.75 -5.42
C THR A 192 -24.87 17.64 -6.19
N VAL A 193 -24.67 16.52 -5.54
CA VAL A 193 -24.10 15.30 -6.09
C VAL A 193 -25.19 14.23 -6.13
N SER A 194 -25.24 13.44 -7.20
CA SER A 194 -26.16 12.32 -7.34
C SER A 194 -25.36 11.06 -7.73
N GLU A 195 -25.58 9.99 -6.98
CA GLU A 195 -24.93 8.72 -7.18
C GLU A 195 -25.97 7.59 -7.19
N THR A 196 -25.72 6.54 -7.96
CA THR A 196 -26.63 5.40 -8.11
C THR A 196 -25.88 4.10 -7.95
N TRP A 197 -26.38 3.22 -7.12
CA TRP A 197 -25.88 1.84 -6.95
C TRP A 197 -26.95 0.84 -7.40
N ASN A 198 -26.51 -0.24 -8.01
CA ASN A 198 -27.36 -1.34 -8.42
C ASN A 198 -26.83 -2.65 -7.83
N HIS A 199 -27.68 -3.33 -7.09
CA HIS A 199 -27.34 -4.59 -6.43
C HIS A 199 -28.25 -5.69 -6.97
N PRO A 200 -27.80 -6.54 -7.90
CA PRO A 200 -28.55 -7.70 -8.33
C PRO A 200 -28.69 -8.70 -7.18
N VAL A 201 -29.91 -9.11 -6.90
CA VAL A 201 -30.26 -10.02 -5.79
C VAL A 201 -31.17 -11.16 -6.27
N GLY A 202 -31.34 -12.18 -5.47
CA GLY A 202 -32.25 -13.29 -5.78
C GLY A 202 -31.67 -14.31 -6.78
N VAL A 203 -30.42 -14.19 -7.22
CA VAL A 203 -29.69 -15.28 -7.89
C VAL A 203 -29.47 -16.36 -6.84
N TRP A 204 -30.50 -17.17 -6.66
CA TRP A 204 -30.57 -17.90 -5.44
C TRP A 204 -29.78 -19.16 -5.36
N SER A 205 -29.34 -19.29 -4.23
CA SER A 205 -29.09 -20.40 -3.33
C SER A 205 -28.98 -21.79 -3.95
N ILE A 206 -29.62 -22.09 -5.07
CA ILE A 206 -29.33 -23.33 -5.77
C ILE A 206 -27.91 -23.24 -6.33
N GLU A 207 -27.56 -22.17 -7.02
CA GLU A 207 -26.21 -21.99 -7.55
C GLU A 207 -25.20 -21.77 -6.42
N GLN A 208 -25.50 -20.93 -5.44
CA GLN A 208 -24.63 -20.75 -4.27
C GLN A 208 -24.56 -21.98 -3.39
N PHE A 209 -25.62 -22.76 -3.31
CA PHE A 209 -25.63 -24.03 -2.57
C PHE A 209 -24.88 -25.10 -3.32
N MET A 210 -25.01 -25.19 -4.62
CA MET A 210 -24.22 -26.08 -5.48
C MET A 210 -22.74 -25.69 -5.47
N ASP A 211 -22.43 -24.41 -5.60
CA ASP A 211 -21.05 -23.88 -5.47
C ASP A 211 -20.42 -24.20 -4.11
N LYS A 212 -21.20 -24.19 -3.03
CA LYS A 212 -20.72 -24.59 -1.71
C LYS A 212 -20.55 -26.10 -1.60
N ALA A 213 -21.43 -26.88 -2.22
CA ALA A 213 -21.35 -28.34 -2.24
C ALA A 213 -20.12 -28.82 -3.04
N ASP A 214 -19.84 -28.17 -4.16
CA ASP A 214 -18.66 -28.48 -4.99
C ASP A 214 -17.33 -28.11 -4.31
N ARG A 215 -17.36 -27.17 -3.35
CA ARG A 215 -16.17 -26.79 -2.56
C ARG A 215 -15.87 -27.69 -1.37
N THR A 216 -16.75 -28.61 -1.03
CA THR A 216 -16.51 -29.61 0.01
C THR A 216 -15.75 -30.83 -0.52
N THR A 217 -14.62 -30.62 -1.18
CA THR A 217 -13.67 -31.70 -1.43
C THR A 217 -12.91 -31.99 -0.14
N TRP A 218 -13.12 -33.20 0.38
CA TRP A 218 -12.34 -33.67 1.51
C TRP A 218 -10.85 -33.73 1.12
N PRO A 219 -9.94 -33.33 2.00
CA PRO A 219 -8.51 -33.30 1.70
C PRO A 219 -7.88 -34.69 1.54
N MET A 220 -8.70 -35.75 1.39
CA MET A 220 -8.26 -37.10 1.23
C MET A 220 -8.95 -37.86 0.06
N SER A 221 -9.50 -37.14 -0.90
CA SER A 221 -9.99 -37.77 -2.14
C SER A 221 -9.05 -37.51 -3.30
#